data_0c4b15fd90016b8a8dbf22c694ec75a7
#
_entry.id   0c4b15fd90016b8a8dbf22c694ec75a7
#
_cell.length_a   1.000
_cell.length_b   1.000
_cell.length_c   1.000
_cell.angle_alpha   90.00
_cell.angle_beta   90.00
_cell.angle_gamma   90.00
#
_symmetry.space_group_name_H-M   'P 1'
#
loop_
_entity.id
_entity.type
_entity.pdbx_description
1 polymer ?
#
loop_
_entity_poly.entity_id
_entity_poly.type
_entity_poly.pdbx_seq_one_letter_code
_entity_poly.pdbx_strand_id
1 'polypeptide(L)'
;GILDKQVAIARQQVKLNRSELLPKVGIKGSYDYVHGLELNNKNFLDDASFSVLLNVSIPLFHFGERSNKVRAAKAKLEQTRLQQQNLNEQMLLELTQAANNLDEAKLESELADRSLQQAEENRRVSKSQYEVGLETLSDHLEAQALWQQAYETKVDARFQLYLNYVAYLKAAGVLHDKL
;
A
#
# COMPACT_ATOMS: atom_id res chain seq x y z
N GLY A 1 -9.33 -5.24 0.16
CA GLY A 1 -8.36 -4.19 -0.17
C GLY A 1 -8.33 -3.82 -1.67
N ILE A 2 -7.44 -2.90 -2.05
CA ILE A 2 -7.28 -2.46 -3.45
C ILE A 2 -6.91 -3.63 -4.36
N LEU A 3 -6.03 -4.50 -3.90
CA LEU A 3 -5.56 -5.68 -4.64
C LEU A 3 -6.69 -6.66 -4.99
N ASP A 4 -7.62 -6.88 -4.06
CA ASP A 4 -8.78 -7.74 -4.31
C ASP A 4 -9.66 -7.17 -5.43
N LYS A 5 -9.79 -5.85 -5.47
CA LYS A 5 -10.52 -5.16 -6.53
C LYS A 5 -9.83 -5.28 -7.89
N GLN A 6 -8.49 -5.22 -7.91
CA GLN A 6 -7.72 -5.43 -9.15
C GLN A 6 -7.90 -6.85 -9.70
N VAL A 7 -7.84 -7.88 -8.83
CA VAL A 7 -8.14 -9.27 -9.23
C VAL A 7 -9.57 -9.43 -9.71
N ALA A 8 -10.54 -8.76 -9.05
CA ALA A 8 -11.93 -8.78 -9.48
C ALA A 8 -12.11 -8.15 -10.88
N ILE A 9 -11.45 -7.00 -11.15
CA ILE A 9 -11.45 -6.35 -12.49
C ILE A 9 -10.87 -7.29 -13.54
N ALA A 10 -9.71 -7.90 -13.28
CA ALA A 10 -9.09 -8.84 -14.22
C ALA A 10 -9.99 -10.07 -14.48
N ARG A 11 -10.73 -10.55 -13.48
CA ARG A 11 -11.72 -11.63 -13.62
C ARG A 11 -12.89 -11.21 -14.50
N GLN A 12 -13.39 -9.97 -14.35
CA GLN A 12 -14.47 -9.47 -15.22
C GLN A 12 -13.98 -9.27 -16.64
N GLN A 13 -12.71 -8.87 -16.85
CA GLN A 13 -12.14 -8.78 -18.20
C GLN A 13 -12.10 -10.14 -18.92
N VAL A 14 -11.83 -11.23 -18.20
CA VAL A 14 -11.94 -12.58 -18.77
C VAL A 14 -13.38 -12.89 -19.20
N LYS A 15 -14.39 -12.51 -18.38
CA LYS A 15 -15.80 -12.71 -18.73
C LYS A 15 -16.19 -11.88 -19.95
N LEU A 16 -15.73 -10.62 -20.01
CA LEU A 16 -15.99 -9.73 -21.14
C LEU A 16 -15.43 -10.32 -22.45
N ASN A 17 -14.16 -10.77 -22.44
CA ASN A 17 -13.56 -11.39 -23.61
C ASN A 17 -14.24 -12.73 -24.00
N ARG A 18 -14.79 -13.48 -23.03
CA ARG A 18 -15.63 -14.66 -23.33
C ARG A 18 -16.97 -14.30 -23.97
N SER A 19 -17.58 -13.19 -23.57
CA SER A 19 -18.86 -12.75 -24.15
C SER A 19 -18.74 -12.38 -25.64
N GLU A 20 -17.52 -12.05 -26.10
CA GLU A 20 -17.27 -11.82 -27.53
C GLU A 20 -17.39 -13.10 -28.40
N LEU A 21 -17.37 -14.28 -27.80
CA LEU A 21 -17.58 -15.56 -28.43
C LEU A 21 -19.10 -15.88 -28.64
N LEU A 22 -19.99 -15.15 -27.94
CA LEU A 22 -21.41 -15.37 -27.94
C LEU A 22 -22.09 -14.48 -29.01
N PRO A 23 -23.29 -14.88 -29.52
CA PRO A 23 -24.10 -14.02 -30.35
C PRO A 23 -24.43 -12.69 -29.63
N LYS A 24 -24.34 -11.59 -30.37
CA LYS A 24 -24.74 -10.25 -29.88
C LYS A 24 -26.10 -9.90 -30.43
N VAL A 25 -27.00 -9.53 -29.53
CA VAL A 25 -28.34 -9.02 -29.89
C VAL A 25 -28.38 -7.54 -29.52
N GLY A 26 -28.63 -6.70 -30.48
CA GLY A 26 -28.78 -5.26 -30.31
C GLY A 26 -30.19 -4.82 -30.79
N ILE A 27 -30.79 -3.93 -29.99
CA ILE A 27 -32.03 -3.24 -30.37
C ILE A 27 -31.68 -1.76 -30.49
N LYS A 28 -32.04 -1.16 -31.64
CA LYS A 28 -31.86 0.27 -31.90
C LYS A 28 -33.23 0.86 -32.23
N GLY A 29 -33.67 1.84 -31.44
CA GLY A 29 -34.80 2.69 -31.75
C GLY A 29 -34.33 4.04 -32.26
N SER A 30 -34.88 4.56 -33.36
CA SER A 30 -34.68 5.94 -33.77
C SER A 30 -36.02 6.62 -34.04
N TYR A 31 -36.06 7.88 -33.69
CA TYR A 31 -37.15 8.78 -34.03
C TYR A 31 -36.53 9.94 -34.81
N ASP A 32 -36.91 10.04 -36.07
CA ASP A 32 -36.40 11.05 -36.97
C ASP A 32 -37.57 11.99 -37.33
N TYR A 33 -37.39 13.27 -37.07
CA TYR A 33 -38.33 14.33 -37.40
C TYR A 33 -37.68 15.25 -38.43
N VAL A 34 -38.30 15.36 -39.61
CA VAL A 34 -37.85 16.26 -40.67
C VAL A 34 -38.82 17.43 -40.77
N HIS A 35 -38.31 18.64 -40.46
CA HIS A 35 -39.06 19.88 -40.55
C HIS A 35 -38.45 20.81 -41.60
N GLY A 36 -39.32 21.34 -42.53
CA GLY A 36 -38.97 22.49 -43.31
C GLY A 36 -38.10 22.27 -44.55
N LEU A 37 -38.36 21.24 -45.38
CA LEU A 37 -37.87 21.23 -46.76
C LEU A 37 -38.87 22.02 -47.63
N GLU A 38 -38.63 23.33 -47.83
CA GLU A 38 -39.37 24.17 -48.81
C GLU A 38 -38.77 24.00 -50.21
N LEU A 39 -39.56 23.45 -51.13
CA LEU A 39 -39.25 23.50 -52.53
C LEU A 39 -40.42 24.25 -53.23
N ASN A 40 -40.12 25.38 -53.89
CA ASN A 40 -41.07 26.15 -54.68
C ASN A 40 -42.28 26.73 -53.88
N ASN A 41 -42.02 27.30 -52.68
CA ASN A 41 -43.03 27.93 -51.80
C ASN A 41 -44.15 26.99 -51.33
N LYS A 42 -43.92 25.68 -51.34
CA LYS A 42 -44.76 24.66 -50.71
C LYS A 42 -43.94 23.86 -49.72
N ASN A 43 -44.40 23.79 -48.45
CA ASN A 43 -43.88 22.87 -47.47
C ASN A 43 -44.17 21.45 -47.97
N PHE A 44 -43.05 20.73 -48.29
CA PHE A 44 -43.21 19.41 -48.97
C PHE A 44 -43.12 18.23 -47.98
N LEU A 45 -42.60 18.40 -46.76
CA LEU A 45 -42.49 17.32 -45.78
C LEU A 45 -42.39 17.88 -44.36
N ASP A 46 -43.44 17.75 -43.58
CA ASP A 46 -43.42 17.57 -42.13
C ASP A 46 -43.72 16.10 -41.88
N ASP A 47 -42.68 15.28 -41.71
CA ASP A 47 -42.87 13.86 -41.46
C ASP A 47 -42.06 13.40 -40.25
N ALA A 48 -42.72 12.63 -39.38
CA ALA A 48 -42.11 12.02 -38.21
C ALA A 48 -42.06 10.52 -38.46
N SER A 49 -40.86 9.97 -38.48
CA SER A 49 -40.65 8.53 -38.62
C SER A 49 -40.10 7.91 -37.36
N PHE A 50 -40.68 6.79 -36.99
CA PHE A 50 -40.19 5.95 -35.89
C PHE A 50 -39.70 4.62 -36.46
N SER A 51 -38.49 4.22 -36.12
CA SER A 51 -37.97 2.91 -36.53
C SER A 51 -37.39 2.13 -35.36
N VAL A 52 -37.66 0.82 -35.34
CA VAL A 52 -37.04 -0.13 -34.40
C VAL A 52 -36.32 -1.17 -35.23
N LEU A 53 -35.02 -1.28 -34.97
CA LEU A 53 -34.16 -2.24 -35.63
C LEU A 53 -33.66 -3.28 -34.64
N LEU A 54 -33.90 -4.56 -34.93
CA LEU A 54 -33.30 -5.68 -34.19
C LEU A 54 -32.12 -6.20 -35.00
N ASN A 55 -30.94 -6.16 -34.40
CA ASN A 55 -29.72 -6.68 -35.00
C ASN A 55 -29.20 -7.89 -34.20
N VAL A 56 -29.00 -9.03 -34.88
CA VAL A 56 -28.36 -10.23 -34.31
C VAL A 56 -27.05 -10.46 -35.06
N SER A 57 -25.93 -10.36 -34.34
CA SER A 57 -24.59 -10.60 -34.88
C SER A 57 -24.02 -11.90 -34.32
N ILE A 58 -23.84 -12.90 -35.19
CA ILE A 58 -23.27 -14.20 -34.81
C ILE A 58 -21.85 -14.31 -35.38
N PRO A 59 -20.81 -14.42 -34.55
CA PRO A 59 -19.44 -14.54 -35.01
C PRO A 59 -19.17 -15.98 -35.49
N LEU A 60 -19.12 -16.21 -36.81
CA LEU A 60 -18.93 -17.53 -37.36
C LEU A 60 -17.47 -17.95 -37.51
N PHE A 61 -16.58 -17.04 -37.88
CA PHE A 61 -15.17 -17.37 -38.10
C PHE A 61 -14.23 -16.20 -37.80
N HIS A 62 -13.18 -16.40 -36.98
CA HIS A 62 -12.22 -15.36 -36.58
C HIS A 62 -10.79 -15.93 -36.38
N PHE A 63 -10.41 -16.97 -37.13
CA PHE A 63 -9.04 -17.54 -37.16
C PHE A 63 -8.36 -17.65 -35.78
N GLY A 64 -9.08 -17.98 -34.71
CA GLY A 64 -8.57 -18.12 -33.36
C GLY A 64 -8.31 -16.81 -32.60
N GLU A 65 -8.50 -15.62 -33.18
CA GLU A 65 -8.23 -14.32 -32.52
C GLU A 65 -8.95 -14.20 -31.19
N ARG A 66 -10.24 -14.46 -31.14
CA ARG A 66 -11.07 -14.33 -29.92
C ARG A 66 -10.68 -15.35 -28.85
N SER A 67 -10.34 -16.57 -29.25
CA SER A 67 -9.83 -17.59 -28.32
C SER A 67 -8.50 -17.17 -27.71
N ASN A 68 -7.60 -16.58 -28.50
CA ASN A 68 -6.34 -16.06 -28.04
C ASN A 68 -6.52 -14.86 -27.10
N LYS A 69 -7.49 -13.96 -27.36
CA LYS A 69 -7.86 -12.87 -26.43
C LYS A 69 -8.32 -13.39 -25.06
N VAL A 70 -9.14 -14.44 -25.03
CA VAL A 70 -9.54 -15.08 -23.78
C VAL A 70 -8.35 -15.72 -23.07
N ARG A 71 -7.43 -16.35 -23.80
CA ARG A 71 -6.21 -16.94 -23.23
C ARG A 71 -5.29 -15.86 -22.64
N ALA A 72 -5.08 -14.76 -23.36
CA ALA A 72 -4.31 -13.60 -22.89
C ALA A 72 -4.94 -12.98 -21.64
N ALA A 73 -6.27 -12.80 -21.60
CA ALA A 73 -6.96 -12.29 -20.42
C ALA A 73 -6.86 -13.22 -19.21
N LYS A 74 -6.89 -14.55 -19.41
CA LYS A 74 -6.65 -15.53 -18.33
C LYS A 74 -5.20 -15.45 -17.79
N ALA A 75 -4.21 -15.34 -18.68
CA ALA A 75 -2.82 -15.16 -18.27
C ALA A 75 -2.64 -13.85 -17.48
N LYS A 76 -3.31 -12.77 -17.91
CA LYS A 76 -3.29 -11.49 -17.19
C LYS A 76 -3.96 -11.59 -15.80
N LEU A 77 -5.06 -12.33 -15.67
CA LEU A 77 -5.68 -12.62 -14.38
C LEU A 77 -4.72 -13.37 -13.45
N GLU A 78 -4.03 -14.39 -13.97
CA GLU A 78 -3.06 -15.14 -13.18
C GLU A 78 -1.87 -14.29 -12.76
N GLN A 79 -1.34 -13.47 -13.68
CA GLN A 79 -0.31 -12.48 -13.35
C GLN A 79 -0.75 -11.56 -12.21
N THR A 80 -1.99 -11.05 -12.26
CA THR A 80 -2.52 -10.15 -11.22
C THR A 80 -2.66 -10.85 -9.86
N ARG A 81 -3.02 -12.14 -9.85
CA ARG A 81 -3.08 -12.95 -8.63
C ARG A 81 -1.70 -13.15 -8.00
N LEU A 82 -0.71 -13.50 -8.84
CA LEU A 82 0.66 -13.67 -8.37
C LEU A 82 1.25 -12.36 -7.84
N GLN A 83 0.92 -11.22 -8.48
CA GLN A 83 1.29 -9.90 -7.97
C GLN A 83 0.64 -9.61 -6.62
N GLN A 84 -0.64 -9.96 -6.43
CA GLN A 84 -1.32 -9.84 -5.15
C GLN A 84 -0.64 -10.69 -4.07
N GLN A 85 -0.34 -11.95 -4.37
CA GLN A 85 0.33 -12.84 -3.45
C GLN A 85 1.70 -12.30 -3.04
N ASN A 86 2.54 -11.93 -4.02
CA ASN A 86 3.87 -11.36 -3.76
C ASN A 86 3.80 -10.11 -2.87
N LEU A 87 2.84 -9.21 -3.14
CA LEU A 87 2.69 -8.00 -2.30
C LEU A 87 2.23 -8.34 -0.88
N ASN A 88 1.36 -9.32 -0.71
CA ASN A 88 0.97 -9.80 0.62
C ASN A 88 2.16 -10.40 1.39
N GLU A 89 3.02 -11.17 0.72
CA GLU A 89 4.24 -11.72 1.31
C GLU A 89 5.23 -10.61 1.69
N GLN A 90 5.39 -9.59 0.84
CA GLN A 90 6.22 -8.42 1.14
C GLN A 90 5.69 -7.63 2.36
N MET A 91 4.38 -7.41 2.45
CA MET A 91 3.77 -6.74 3.60
C MET A 91 3.96 -7.54 4.90
N LEU A 92 3.84 -8.87 4.85
CA LEU A 92 4.10 -9.73 6.01
C LEU A 92 5.56 -9.67 6.45
N LEU A 93 6.50 -9.68 5.48
CA LEU A 93 7.92 -9.54 5.76
C LEU A 93 8.23 -8.18 6.41
N GLU A 94 7.70 -7.08 5.86
CA GLU A 94 7.87 -5.73 6.40
C GLU A 94 7.33 -5.63 7.83
N LEU A 95 6.14 -6.20 8.10
CA LEU A 95 5.56 -6.23 9.44
C LEU A 95 6.43 -7.03 10.42
N THR A 96 6.94 -8.19 9.99
CA THR A 96 7.80 -9.02 10.82
C THR A 96 9.12 -8.32 11.15
N GLN A 97 9.74 -7.66 10.17
CA GLN A 97 10.95 -6.87 10.37
C GLN A 97 10.70 -5.70 11.34
N ALA A 98 9.61 -4.97 11.14
CA ALA A 98 9.26 -3.85 12.02
C ALA A 98 8.98 -4.31 13.47
N ALA A 99 8.36 -5.49 13.67
CA ALA A 99 8.16 -6.07 14.98
C ALA A 99 9.49 -6.45 15.66
N ASN A 100 10.39 -7.12 14.93
CA ASN A 100 11.71 -7.50 15.44
C ASN A 100 12.55 -6.26 15.83
N ASN A 101 12.57 -5.24 14.97
CA ASN A 101 13.29 -3.98 15.24
C ASN A 101 12.72 -3.26 16.47
N LEU A 102 11.40 -3.31 16.68
CA LEU A 102 10.77 -2.73 17.86
C LEU A 102 11.19 -3.49 19.14
N ASP A 103 11.22 -4.83 19.10
CA ASP A 103 11.62 -5.63 20.24
C ASP A 103 13.11 -5.46 20.56
N GLU A 104 13.98 -5.36 19.55
CA GLU A 104 15.39 -5.01 19.70
C GLU A 104 15.56 -3.63 20.36
N ALA A 105 14.87 -2.60 19.85
CA ALA A 105 14.93 -1.26 20.41
C ALA A 105 14.41 -1.17 21.86
N LYS A 106 13.45 -2.01 22.27
CA LYS A 106 13.05 -2.13 23.68
C LYS A 106 14.18 -2.64 24.57
N LEU A 107 14.85 -3.72 24.13
CA LEU A 107 15.98 -4.29 24.86
C LEU A 107 17.15 -3.31 24.96
N GLU A 108 17.44 -2.59 23.85
CA GLU A 108 18.48 -1.55 23.85
C GLU A 108 18.15 -0.41 24.83
N SER A 109 16.89 0.02 24.86
CA SER A 109 16.43 1.07 25.79
C SER A 109 16.56 0.62 27.25
N GLU A 110 16.21 -0.63 27.57
CA GLU A 110 16.38 -1.20 28.92
C GLU A 110 17.86 -1.32 29.30
N LEU A 111 18.70 -1.75 28.34
CA LEU A 111 20.16 -1.86 28.58
C LEU A 111 20.78 -0.48 28.83
N ALA A 112 20.39 0.52 28.04
CA ALA A 112 20.87 1.89 28.21
C ALA A 112 20.43 2.49 29.55
N ASP A 113 19.19 2.21 30.00
CA ASP A 113 18.73 2.62 31.34
C ASP A 113 19.58 2.01 32.48
N ARG A 114 19.93 0.71 32.39
CA ARG A 114 20.79 0.03 33.35
C ARG A 114 22.23 0.56 33.31
N SER A 115 22.77 0.78 32.10
CA SER A 115 24.10 1.38 31.92
C SER A 115 24.18 2.76 32.55
N LEU A 116 23.17 3.60 32.37
CA LEU A 116 23.14 4.91 33.01
C LEU A 116 23.12 4.80 34.54
N GLN A 117 22.29 3.93 35.14
CA GLN A 117 22.26 3.71 36.58
C GLN A 117 23.62 3.30 37.13
N GLN A 118 24.32 2.43 36.40
CA GLN A 118 25.66 1.99 36.77
C GLN A 118 26.69 3.14 36.71
N ALA A 119 26.62 3.95 35.63
CA ALA A 119 27.49 5.10 35.46
C ALA A 119 27.20 6.22 36.50
N GLU A 120 25.94 6.42 36.88
CA GLU A 120 25.52 7.34 37.94
C GLU A 120 26.12 6.93 39.29
N GLU A 121 26.06 5.64 39.63
CA GLU A 121 26.63 5.13 40.88
C GLU A 121 28.17 5.22 40.86
N ASN A 122 28.82 4.87 39.75
CA ASN A 122 30.26 5.02 39.58
C ASN A 122 30.68 6.48 39.76
N ARG A 123 30.01 7.42 39.12
CA ARG A 123 30.28 8.87 39.31
C ARG A 123 30.09 9.32 40.76
N ARG A 124 29.04 8.83 41.44
CA ARG A 124 28.76 9.15 42.84
C ARG A 124 29.90 8.68 43.77
N VAL A 125 30.37 7.43 43.59
CA VAL A 125 31.47 6.85 44.35
C VAL A 125 32.77 7.60 44.08
N SER A 126 33.10 7.82 42.80
CA SER A 126 34.29 8.56 42.38
C SER A 126 34.31 9.98 42.97
N LYS A 127 33.19 10.70 42.93
CA LYS A 127 33.10 12.02 43.58
C LYS A 127 33.40 11.97 45.07
N SER A 128 32.86 10.99 45.80
CA SER A 128 33.10 10.83 47.25
C SER A 128 34.57 10.50 47.56
N GLN A 129 35.20 9.65 46.73
CA GLN A 129 36.60 9.30 46.88
C GLN A 129 37.54 10.46 46.57
N TYR A 130 37.25 11.24 45.56
CA TYR A 130 37.98 12.46 45.23
C TYR A 130 37.89 13.51 46.34
N GLU A 131 36.71 13.74 46.94
CA GLU A 131 36.49 14.70 48.04
C GLU A 131 37.31 14.35 49.33
N VAL A 132 37.59 13.07 49.54
CA VAL A 132 38.41 12.61 50.67
C VAL A 132 39.89 12.34 50.32
N GLY A 133 40.29 12.65 49.06
CA GLY A 133 41.67 12.53 48.59
C GLY A 133 42.12 11.10 48.25
N LEU A 134 41.20 10.17 48.11
CA LEU A 134 41.47 8.76 47.75
C LEU A 134 41.51 8.50 46.24
N GLU A 135 41.07 9.45 45.44
CA GLU A 135 41.02 9.35 43.97
C GLU A 135 41.62 10.61 43.34
N THR A 136 42.15 10.48 42.11
CA THR A 136 42.70 11.64 41.39
C THR A 136 41.61 12.43 40.67
N LEU A 137 41.90 13.71 40.34
CA LEU A 137 41.00 14.52 39.52
C LEU A 137 40.76 13.87 38.13
N SER A 138 41.77 13.21 37.56
CA SER A 138 41.68 12.53 36.29
C SER A 138 40.64 11.40 36.33
N ASP A 139 40.70 10.56 37.37
CA ASP A 139 39.76 9.43 37.53
C ASP A 139 38.34 9.95 37.73
N HIS A 140 38.15 11.03 38.51
CA HIS A 140 36.85 11.66 38.69
C HIS A 140 36.30 12.24 37.36
N LEU A 141 37.13 12.89 36.54
CA LEU A 141 36.72 13.40 35.24
C LEU A 141 36.39 12.26 34.27
N GLU A 142 37.09 11.12 34.35
CA GLU A 142 36.77 9.92 33.57
C GLU A 142 35.38 9.36 33.95
N ALA A 143 35.11 9.22 35.25
CA ALA A 143 33.78 8.79 35.72
C ALA A 143 32.67 9.76 35.28
N GLN A 144 32.93 11.06 35.26
CA GLN A 144 32.01 12.08 34.74
C GLN A 144 31.76 11.92 33.22
N ALA A 145 32.80 11.67 32.42
CA ALA A 145 32.70 11.44 30.98
C ALA A 145 31.90 10.17 30.63
N LEU A 146 32.16 9.07 31.37
CA LEU A 146 31.42 7.81 31.23
C LEU A 146 29.95 7.97 31.58
N TRP A 147 29.61 8.74 32.60
CA TRP A 147 28.23 9.06 32.92
C TRP A 147 27.56 9.85 31.81
N GLN A 148 28.24 10.86 31.26
CA GLN A 148 27.69 11.66 30.13
C GLN A 148 27.45 10.81 28.89
N GLN A 149 28.39 9.93 28.55
CA GLN A 149 28.23 8.99 27.44
C GLN A 149 27.07 8.05 27.67
N ALA A 150 26.88 7.49 28.85
CA ALA A 150 25.75 6.64 29.18
C ALA A 150 24.41 7.39 29.08
N TYR A 151 24.39 8.67 29.50
CA TYR A 151 23.19 9.52 29.36
C TYR A 151 22.83 9.79 27.90
N GLU A 152 23.80 10.11 27.06
CA GLU A 152 23.62 10.30 25.63
C GLU A 152 23.06 9.00 24.98
N THR A 153 23.66 7.86 25.28
CA THR A 153 23.22 6.54 24.81
C THR A 153 21.76 6.26 25.21
N LYS A 154 21.36 6.60 26.42
CA LYS A 154 19.97 6.44 26.88
C LYS A 154 19.00 7.31 26.07
N VAL A 155 19.37 8.57 25.82
CA VAL A 155 18.51 9.48 25.01
C VAL A 155 18.33 8.93 23.60
N ASP A 156 19.43 8.49 22.97
CA ASP A 156 19.40 7.92 21.63
C ASP A 156 18.56 6.63 21.58
N ALA A 157 18.76 5.71 22.53
CA ALA A 157 18.00 4.46 22.60
C ALA A 157 16.50 4.70 22.77
N ARG A 158 16.09 5.67 23.58
CA ARG A 158 14.68 6.06 23.74
C ARG A 158 14.11 6.66 22.46
N PHE A 159 14.88 7.48 21.76
CA PHE A 159 14.45 8.04 20.48
C PHE A 159 14.30 6.94 19.42
N GLN A 160 15.25 6.00 19.33
CA GLN A 160 15.16 4.85 18.43
C GLN A 160 13.96 3.95 18.75
N LEU A 161 13.67 3.72 20.02
CA LEU A 161 12.48 2.99 20.45
C LEU A 161 11.19 3.65 19.93
N TYR A 162 11.09 4.98 20.03
CA TYR A 162 9.94 5.72 19.53
C TYR A 162 9.83 5.61 18.01
N LEU A 163 10.92 5.76 17.26
CA LEU A 163 10.93 5.63 15.79
C LEU A 163 10.50 4.23 15.34
N ASN A 164 11.04 3.17 15.98
CA ASN A 164 10.67 1.79 15.67
C ASN A 164 9.21 1.48 16.03
N TYR A 165 8.69 2.07 17.10
CA TYR A 165 7.26 1.97 17.43
C TYR A 165 6.37 2.58 16.34
N VAL A 166 6.71 3.78 15.85
CA VAL A 166 5.97 4.43 14.74
C VAL A 166 6.09 3.62 13.45
N ALA A 167 7.28 3.08 13.15
CA ALA A 167 7.49 2.22 11.98
C ALA A 167 6.64 0.93 12.06
N TYR A 168 6.55 0.31 13.24
CA TYR A 168 5.68 -0.84 13.47
C TYR A 168 4.19 -0.49 13.24
N LEU A 169 3.69 0.63 13.78
CA LEU A 169 2.31 1.07 13.56
C LEU A 169 2.02 1.33 12.08
N LYS A 170 2.99 1.87 11.34
CA LYS A 170 2.89 2.07 9.90
C LYS A 170 2.79 0.74 9.16
N ALA A 171 3.68 -0.22 9.46
CA ALA A 171 3.67 -1.55 8.84
C ALA A 171 2.39 -2.33 9.17
N ALA A 172 1.85 -2.15 10.39
CA ALA A 172 0.57 -2.74 10.82
C ALA A 172 -0.66 -2.06 10.20
N GLY A 173 -0.50 -0.91 9.54
CA GLY A 173 -1.60 -0.16 8.91
C GLY A 173 -2.52 0.58 9.87
N VAL A 174 -2.12 0.74 11.14
CA VAL A 174 -2.93 1.39 12.21
C VAL A 174 -2.42 2.79 12.58
N LEU A 175 -1.47 3.33 11.83
CA LEU A 175 -0.89 4.65 12.12
C LEU A 175 -1.94 5.77 12.02
N HIS A 176 -2.90 5.65 11.11
CA HIS A 176 -3.95 6.66 10.88
C HIS A 176 -4.96 6.76 12.03
N ASP A 177 -5.18 5.68 12.77
CA ASP A 177 -6.18 5.63 13.85
C ASP A 177 -5.64 6.16 15.19
N LYS A 178 -4.33 6.49 15.27
CA LYS A 178 -3.65 6.92 16.50
C LYS A 178 -3.00 8.30 16.42
N LEU A 179 -3.13 8.99 15.27
CA LEU A 179 -2.79 10.41 15.07
C LEU A 179 -4.05 11.27 15.14
#